data_1e6413b9b42f92491a382b8be98d80f5
#
_entry.id   1e6413b9b42f92491a382b8be98d80f5
#
_cell.length_a   1.000
_cell.length_b   1.000
_cell.length_c   1.000
_cell.angle_alpha   90.00
_cell.angle_beta   90.00
_cell.angle_gamma   90.00
#
_symmetry.space_group_name_H-M   'P 1'
#
loop_
_entity.id
_entity.type
_entity.pdbx_description
1 polymer ?
#
loop_
_entity_poly.entity_id
_entity_poly.type
_entity_poly.pdbx_seq_one_letter_code
_entity_poly.pdbx_strand_id
1 'polypeptide(L)'
;MKQSTILTLLIFISMGAFGQQDIKKDIALLLNAELQNENIKSGILHVYSETRGIDMQLAESKEDSISILSPFYTASVTKMLTATSIGILKDQKKLNFEDNIAQYLTDSLMSNLHVLNGKEYSNDLTIAHLLQHTSGLPDYFTDTTIDGSPNIINQLLIDTSKSWSAQEMIEFTKQKMKPHFAPGKGYHYTDTEYVLLALIIENVSGLSLDKFFKQHIFQPLKMHSSYINLKSSAIDNSLDIAKFYASEYELSSLKSLSADWGGGGLVSTTQDLIGFLKAFNEDLIVTKETRLEMQNWVNETKGMEYGFGIRKVSIDKLTETESDLQLIGHSGSTASFLWYCPQLDIYISGTLNQLEASKSAMILVCEILKIIENK
;
A
#
# COMPACT_ATOMS: atom_id res chain seq x y z
N MET A 1 7.75 -55.53 0.05
CA MET A 1 8.09 -54.24 -0.56
C MET A 1 7.07 -53.13 -0.36
N LYS A 2 5.88 -53.31 0.23
CA LYS A 2 4.87 -52.27 0.45
C LYS A 2 4.98 -51.52 1.80
N GLN A 3 5.69 -52.07 2.79
CA GLN A 3 5.83 -51.41 4.11
C GLN A 3 6.94 -50.31 4.19
N SER A 4 7.99 -50.41 3.34
CA SER A 4 9.10 -49.45 3.33
C SER A 4 8.69 -48.08 2.75
N THR A 5 7.79 -48.05 1.76
CA THR A 5 7.36 -46.81 1.08
C THR A 5 6.46 -45.97 1.94
N ILE A 6 5.61 -46.59 2.78
CA ILE A 6 4.71 -45.86 3.71
C ILE A 6 5.48 -45.22 4.86
N LEU A 7 6.52 -45.89 5.37
CA LEU A 7 7.34 -45.35 6.45
C LEU A 7 8.18 -44.13 6.02
N THR A 8 8.72 -44.18 4.78
CA THR A 8 9.47 -43.03 4.20
C THR A 8 8.55 -41.82 3.98
N LEU A 9 7.32 -42.02 3.50
CA LEU A 9 6.36 -40.92 3.29
C LEU A 9 5.92 -40.29 4.61
N LEU A 10 5.68 -41.10 5.67
CA LEU A 10 5.35 -40.60 7.01
C LEU A 10 6.48 -39.81 7.67
N ILE A 11 7.74 -40.22 7.44
CA ILE A 11 8.91 -39.49 7.94
C ILE A 11 9.05 -38.12 7.24
N PHE A 12 8.84 -38.04 5.92
CA PHE A 12 8.88 -36.76 5.21
C PHE A 12 7.76 -35.82 5.64
N ILE A 13 6.55 -36.31 5.86
CA ILE A 13 5.42 -35.51 6.37
C ILE A 13 5.70 -35.04 7.81
N SER A 14 6.27 -35.86 8.68
CA SER A 14 6.60 -35.44 10.04
C SER A 14 7.75 -34.43 10.10
N MET A 15 8.78 -34.55 9.28
CA MET A 15 9.89 -33.60 9.25
C MET A 15 9.43 -32.22 8.71
N GLY A 16 8.55 -32.18 7.69
CA GLY A 16 7.96 -30.92 7.21
C GLY A 16 7.10 -30.22 8.26
N ALA A 17 6.30 -30.97 9.03
CA ALA A 17 5.47 -30.40 10.09
C ALA A 17 6.28 -29.83 11.26
N PHE A 18 7.39 -30.47 11.65
CA PHE A 18 8.28 -29.97 12.68
C PHE A 18 9.00 -28.68 12.25
N GLY A 19 9.50 -28.62 11.00
CA GLY A 19 10.14 -27.42 10.46
C GLY A 19 9.18 -26.20 10.42
N GLN A 20 7.93 -26.42 10.03
CA GLN A 20 6.92 -25.34 10.00
C GLN A 20 6.53 -24.85 11.40
N GLN A 21 6.48 -25.72 12.38
CA GLN A 21 6.17 -25.34 13.77
C GLN A 21 7.30 -24.50 14.38
N ASP A 22 8.56 -24.79 14.06
CA ASP A 22 9.71 -24.01 14.49
C ASP A 22 9.73 -22.63 13.82
N ILE A 23 9.45 -22.55 12.50
CA ILE A 23 9.34 -21.27 11.76
C ILE A 23 8.24 -20.39 12.39
N LYS A 24 7.05 -20.95 12.64
CA LYS A 24 5.93 -20.21 13.25
C LYS A 24 6.32 -19.65 14.63
N LYS A 25 6.99 -20.44 15.44
CA LYS A 25 7.45 -20.01 16.76
C LYS A 25 8.45 -18.87 16.68
N ASP A 26 9.45 -18.97 15.78
CA ASP A 26 10.47 -17.95 15.61
C ASP A 26 9.85 -16.63 15.10
N ILE A 27 8.94 -16.70 14.15
CA ILE A 27 8.22 -15.51 13.64
C ILE A 27 7.31 -14.90 14.72
N ALA A 28 6.65 -15.72 15.55
CA ALA A 28 5.86 -15.21 16.68
C ALA A 28 6.74 -14.49 17.71
N LEU A 29 7.95 -14.97 17.95
CA LEU A 29 8.90 -14.29 18.82
C LEU A 29 9.34 -12.93 18.27
N LEU A 30 9.52 -12.80 16.93
CA LEU A 30 9.82 -11.51 16.31
C LEU A 30 8.68 -10.51 16.49
N LEU A 31 7.44 -10.91 16.21
CA LEU A 31 6.27 -10.03 16.41
C LEU A 31 6.14 -9.61 17.87
N ASN A 32 6.31 -10.54 18.82
CA ASN A 32 6.26 -10.24 20.25
C ASN A 32 7.41 -9.30 20.69
N ALA A 33 8.58 -9.38 20.06
CA ALA A 33 9.70 -8.48 20.34
C ALA A 33 9.38 -7.04 19.91
N GLU A 34 8.72 -6.83 18.77
CA GLU A 34 8.25 -5.51 18.35
C GLU A 34 7.23 -4.92 19.36
N LEU A 35 6.36 -5.74 19.93
CA LEU A 35 5.41 -5.31 20.95
C LEU A 35 6.07 -4.99 22.31
N GLN A 36 7.34 -5.29 22.54
CA GLN A 36 8.05 -4.77 23.72
C GLN A 36 8.29 -3.25 23.64
N ASN A 37 8.26 -2.65 22.46
CA ASN A 37 8.26 -1.21 22.31
C ASN A 37 6.92 -0.65 22.86
N GLU A 38 7.01 0.26 23.83
CA GLU A 38 5.82 0.80 24.54
C GLU A 38 4.84 1.48 23.57
N ASN A 39 5.32 2.08 22.50
CA ASN A 39 4.51 2.77 21.52
C ASN A 39 3.75 1.82 20.57
N ILE A 40 4.22 0.59 20.37
CA ILE A 40 3.54 -0.39 19.51
C ILE A 40 2.51 -1.15 20.35
N LYS A 41 1.23 -0.88 20.11
CA LYS A 41 0.13 -1.43 20.90
C LYS A 41 -0.43 -2.73 20.34
N SER A 42 -0.33 -2.95 19.04
CA SER A 42 -0.82 -4.15 18.38
C SER A 42 -0.06 -4.46 17.09
N GLY A 43 -0.10 -5.72 16.68
CA GLY A 43 0.45 -6.17 15.40
C GLY A 43 -0.38 -7.30 14.81
N ILE A 44 -0.56 -7.26 13.50
CA ILE A 44 -1.20 -8.32 12.71
C ILE A 44 -0.22 -8.70 11.60
N LEU A 45 -0.03 -10.00 11.40
CA LEU A 45 0.93 -10.54 10.45
C LEU A 45 0.37 -11.77 9.75
N HIS A 46 0.54 -11.86 8.44
CA HIS A 46 0.27 -13.05 7.64
C HIS A 46 1.43 -13.33 6.71
N VAL A 47 2.00 -14.52 6.80
CA VAL A 47 3.05 -15.05 5.92
C VAL A 47 2.48 -16.21 5.15
N TYR A 48 2.50 -16.15 3.82
CA TYR A 48 1.86 -17.12 2.94
C TYR A 48 2.77 -17.56 1.80
N SER A 49 2.81 -18.86 1.55
CA SER A 49 3.35 -19.47 0.34
C SER A 49 2.63 -20.78 0.04
N GLU A 50 2.04 -20.86 -1.14
CA GLU A 50 1.39 -22.09 -1.58
C GLU A 50 2.42 -23.18 -1.89
N THR A 51 3.50 -22.84 -2.58
CA THR A 51 4.54 -23.78 -3.00
C THR A 51 5.32 -24.38 -1.83
N ARG A 52 5.47 -23.62 -0.74
CA ARG A 52 6.14 -24.07 0.48
C ARG A 52 5.17 -24.61 1.53
N GLY A 53 3.87 -24.55 1.28
CA GLY A 53 2.83 -24.95 2.23
C GLY A 53 2.79 -24.09 3.50
N ILE A 54 3.19 -22.81 3.41
CA ILE A 54 3.21 -21.87 4.52
C ILE A 54 1.91 -21.04 4.51
N ASP A 55 1.18 -21.08 5.62
CA ASP A 55 0.04 -20.20 5.90
C ASP A 55 0.05 -19.89 7.40
N MET A 56 0.72 -18.79 7.77
CA MET A 56 0.94 -18.39 9.15
C MET A 56 0.32 -17.04 9.43
N GLN A 57 -0.67 -17.03 10.31
CA GLN A 57 -1.38 -15.83 10.72
C GLN A 57 -1.18 -15.61 12.21
N LEU A 58 -0.83 -14.38 12.59
CA LEU A 58 -0.59 -13.96 13.96
C LEU A 58 -1.28 -12.62 14.20
N ALA A 59 -1.83 -12.44 15.39
CA ALA A 59 -2.37 -11.18 15.85
C ALA A 59 -2.13 -11.07 17.35
N GLU A 60 -1.47 -9.99 17.78
CA GLU A 60 -1.09 -9.74 19.15
C GLU A 60 -1.40 -8.30 19.53
N SER A 61 -1.98 -8.07 20.72
CA SER A 61 -2.29 -6.74 21.23
C SER A 61 -2.13 -6.64 22.73
N LYS A 62 -1.72 -5.47 23.20
CA LYS A 62 -1.61 -5.13 24.62
C LYS A 62 -2.91 -4.63 25.22
N GLU A 63 -3.75 -3.97 24.43
CA GLU A 63 -4.90 -3.19 24.93
C GLU A 63 -6.22 -3.64 24.33
N ASP A 64 -6.28 -3.86 23.02
CA ASP A 64 -7.51 -4.11 22.28
C ASP A 64 -7.68 -5.61 21.94
N SER A 65 -8.93 -6.05 21.85
CA SER A 65 -9.22 -7.38 21.30
C SER A 65 -9.13 -7.33 19.78
N ILE A 66 -8.00 -7.78 19.22
CA ILE A 66 -7.82 -7.97 17.79
C ILE A 66 -7.70 -9.46 17.45
N SER A 67 -7.91 -9.78 16.18
CA SER A 67 -7.75 -11.13 15.64
C SER A 67 -7.01 -11.08 14.31
N ILE A 68 -6.63 -12.25 13.83
CA ILE A 68 -6.04 -12.41 12.48
C ILE A 68 -6.99 -11.94 11.35
N LEU A 69 -8.28 -11.81 11.64
CA LEU A 69 -9.32 -11.35 10.71
C LEU A 69 -9.65 -9.86 10.89
N SER A 70 -9.08 -9.19 11.88
CA SER A 70 -9.36 -7.76 12.11
C SER A 70 -8.89 -6.92 10.93
N PRO A 71 -9.77 -6.10 10.34
CA PRO A 71 -9.37 -5.14 9.32
C PRO A 71 -8.52 -4.03 9.95
N PHE A 72 -7.64 -3.42 9.16
CA PHE A 72 -6.77 -2.33 9.59
C PHE A 72 -6.56 -1.30 8.49
N TYR A 73 -6.11 -0.11 8.87
CA TYR A 73 -5.76 0.95 7.93
C TYR A 73 -4.49 0.61 7.18
N THR A 74 -4.58 0.57 5.85
CA THR A 74 -3.46 0.16 5.00
C THR A 74 -2.60 1.33 4.54
N ALA A 75 -3.06 2.56 4.76
CA ALA A 75 -2.39 3.78 4.29
C ALA A 75 -1.94 3.62 2.82
N SER A 76 -0.69 3.94 2.51
CA SER A 76 -0.18 3.97 1.13
C SER A 76 -0.20 2.63 0.37
N VAL A 77 -0.49 1.49 1.01
CA VAL A 77 -0.78 0.24 0.27
C VAL A 77 -2.00 0.43 -0.65
N THR A 78 -2.92 1.36 -0.32
CA THR A 78 -4.04 1.80 -1.17
C THR A 78 -3.59 2.16 -2.59
N LYS A 79 -2.40 2.74 -2.73
CA LYS A 79 -1.87 3.18 -4.04
C LYS A 79 -1.76 2.04 -5.05
N MET A 80 -1.50 0.83 -4.58
CA MET A 80 -1.49 -0.35 -5.46
C MET A 80 -2.86 -0.59 -6.09
N LEU A 81 -3.95 -0.43 -5.33
CA LEU A 81 -5.31 -0.64 -5.84
C LEU A 81 -5.73 0.50 -6.78
N THR A 82 -5.38 1.74 -6.46
CA THR A 82 -5.63 2.90 -7.32
C THR A 82 -4.88 2.75 -8.66
N ALA A 83 -3.61 2.39 -8.63
CA ALA A 83 -2.82 2.14 -9.83
C ALA A 83 -3.34 0.95 -10.64
N THR A 84 -3.71 -0.17 -9.97
CA THR A 84 -4.34 -1.32 -10.61
C THR A 84 -5.67 -0.94 -11.28
N SER A 85 -6.44 -0.02 -10.68
CA SER A 85 -7.69 0.49 -11.29
C SER A 85 -7.43 1.24 -12.60
N ILE A 86 -6.37 2.05 -12.66
CA ILE A 86 -5.92 2.66 -13.93
C ILE A 86 -5.50 1.57 -14.93
N GLY A 87 -4.79 0.53 -14.48
CA GLY A 87 -4.44 -0.64 -15.31
C GLY A 87 -5.66 -1.36 -15.88
N ILE A 88 -6.70 -1.56 -15.07
CA ILE A 88 -7.98 -2.14 -15.51
C ILE A 88 -8.64 -1.27 -16.59
N LEU A 89 -8.66 0.06 -16.42
CA LEU A 89 -9.22 0.97 -17.41
C LEU A 89 -8.40 0.98 -18.72
N LYS A 90 -7.08 0.82 -18.64
CA LYS A 90 -6.19 0.63 -19.80
C LYS A 90 -6.51 -0.65 -20.54
N ASP A 91 -6.65 -1.79 -19.84
CA ASP A 91 -7.02 -3.06 -20.44
C ASP A 91 -8.42 -3.01 -21.10
N GLN A 92 -9.32 -2.19 -20.55
CA GLN A 92 -10.61 -1.86 -21.15
C GLN A 92 -10.52 -0.87 -22.33
N LYS A 93 -9.33 -0.39 -22.71
CA LYS A 93 -9.06 0.59 -23.76
C LYS A 93 -9.78 1.93 -23.55
N LYS A 94 -9.97 2.33 -22.31
CA LYS A 94 -10.61 3.60 -21.93
C LYS A 94 -9.60 4.73 -21.74
N LEU A 95 -8.36 4.39 -21.47
CA LEU A 95 -7.21 5.30 -21.32
C LEU A 95 -5.90 4.56 -21.61
N ASN A 96 -4.79 5.31 -21.71
CA ASN A 96 -3.42 4.79 -21.74
C ASN A 96 -2.56 5.50 -20.69
N PHE A 97 -1.48 4.86 -20.25
CA PHE A 97 -0.59 5.46 -19.25
C PHE A 97 0.08 6.76 -19.72
N GLU A 98 0.36 6.89 -21.02
CA GLU A 98 0.97 8.08 -21.63
C GLU A 98 -0.05 9.19 -21.96
N ASP A 99 -1.34 8.96 -21.73
CA ASP A 99 -2.35 9.98 -21.98
C ASP A 99 -2.15 11.18 -21.06
N ASN A 100 -2.35 12.37 -21.62
CA ASN A 100 -2.35 13.61 -20.86
C ASN A 100 -3.57 13.66 -19.93
N ILE A 101 -3.36 13.97 -18.66
CA ILE A 101 -4.44 13.98 -17.64
C ILE A 101 -5.51 15.04 -17.90
N ALA A 102 -5.20 16.08 -18.67
CA ALA A 102 -6.17 17.11 -19.08
C ALA A 102 -7.32 16.55 -19.93
N GLN A 103 -7.17 15.35 -20.53
CA GLN A 103 -8.26 14.68 -21.24
C GLN A 103 -9.35 14.17 -20.29
N TYR A 104 -9.02 13.99 -19.01
CA TYR A 104 -9.88 13.33 -18.04
C TYR A 104 -10.29 14.20 -16.85
N LEU A 105 -9.66 15.38 -16.71
CA LEU A 105 -9.89 16.31 -15.61
C LEU A 105 -10.46 17.63 -16.13
N THR A 106 -11.20 18.33 -15.27
CA THR A 106 -11.81 19.61 -15.65
C THR A 106 -10.77 20.74 -15.75
N ASP A 107 -11.06 21.75 -16.57
CA ASP A 107 -10.19 22.93 -16.70
C ASP A 107 -9.93 23.61 -15.35
N SER A 108 -10.89 23.60 -14.42
CA SER A 108 -10.73 24.18 -13.09
C SER A 108 -9.70 23.42 -12.26
N LEU A 109 -9.61 22.10 -12.37
CA LEU A 109 -8.58 21.29 -11.71
C LEU A 109 -7.21 21.50 -12.36
N MET A 110 -7.18 21.57 -13.70
CA MET A 110 -5.94 21.66 -14.47
C MET A 110 -5.28 23.03 -14.43
N SER A 111 -6.07 24.12 -14.41
CA SER A 111 -5.54 25.48 -14.42
C SER A 111 -4.63 25.75 -13.21
N ASN A 112 -3.38 26.14 -13.47
CA ASN A 112 -2.34 26.39 -12.46
C ASN A 112 -2.04 25.20 -11.53
N LEU A 113 -2.29 23.97 -11.96
CA LEU A 113 -1.99 22.78 -11.18
C LEU A 113 -0.48 22.60 -10.98
N HIS A 114 0.31 22.90 -12.03
CA HIS A 114 1.76 22.79 -12.00
C HIS A 114 2.42 24.05 -12.62
N VAL A 115 2.71 25.04 -11.79
CA VAL A 115 3.40 26.26 -12.21
C VAL A 115 4.78 26.32 -11.55
N LEU A 116 5.84 26.19 -12.36
CA LEU A 116 7.22 26.20 -11.89
C LEU A 116 8.00 27.34 -12.55
N ASN A 117 8.57 28.25 -11.75
CA ASN A 117 9.36 29.39 -12.22
C ASN A 117 8.65 30.25 -13.31
N GLY A 118 7.34 30.44 -13.14
CA GLY A 118 6.50 31.22 -14.06
C GLY A 118 6.08 30.51 -15.35
N LYS A 119 6.48 29.22 -15.53
CA LYS A 119 6.00 28.39 -16.64
C LYS A 119 4.98 27.37 -16.14
N GLU A 120 3.84 27.29 -16.83
CA GLU A 120 2.83 26.29 -16.57
C GLU A 120 3.12 24.99 -17.30
N TYR A 121 3.10 23.88 -16.56
CA TYR A 121 3.34 22.52 -17.04
C TYR A 121 2.11 21.61 -16.84
N SER A 122 0.99 22.15 -16.40
CA SER A 122 -0.22 21.36 -16.08
C SER A 122 -0.65 20.46 -17.25
N ASN A 123 -0.52 20.98 -18.49
CA ASN A 123 -0.85 20.23 -19.70
C ASN A 123 0.27 19.30 -20.19
N ASP A 124 1.39 19.23 -19.51
CA ASP A 124 2.48 18.30 -19.83
C ASP A 124 2.43 17.05 -18.93
N LEU A 125 1.47 16.99 -17.97
CA LEU A 125 1.30 15.89 -17.05
C LEU A 125 0.61 14.70 -17.72
N THR A 126 1.19 13.50 -17.57
CA THR A 126 0.58 12.23 -18.04
C THR A 126 0.16 11.36 -16.86
N ILE A 127 -0.70 10.37 -17.10
CA ILE A 127 -1.08 9.36 -16.11
C ILE A 127 0.16 8.64 -15.58
N ALA A 128 1.12 8.29 -16.45
CA ALA A 128 2.39 7.65 -16.04
C ALA A 128 3.17 8.52 -15.06
N HIS A 129 3.25 9.85 -15.28
CA HIS A 129 3.91 10.77 -14.34
C HIS A 129 3.28 10.69 -12.94
N LEU A 130 1.93 10.64 -12.85
CA LEU A 130 1.22 10.53 -11.58
C LEU A 130 1.42 9.16 -10.91
N LEU A 131 1.37 8.08 -11.69
CA LEU A 131 1.52 6.71 -11.17
C LEU A 131 2.91 6.47 -10.55
N GLN A 132 3.93 7.16 -11.06
CA GLN A 132 5.35 6.89 -10.78
C GLN A 132 6.03 7.97 -9.94
N HIS A 133 5.28 8.97 -9.44
CA HIS A 133 5.82 10.09 -8.65
C HIS A 133 6.88 10.92 -9.40
N THR A 134 6.69 11.09 -10.70
CA THR A 134 7.60 11.87 -11.57
C THR A 134 6.95 13.13 -12.14
N SER A 135 5.78 13.52 -11.66
CA SER A 135 5.09 14.75 -12.09
C SER A 135 5.78 16.02 -11.63
N GLY A 136 6.46 15.99 -10.50
CA GLY A 136 7.00 17.16 -9.80
C GLY A 136 5.97 17.95 -9.00
N LEU A 137 4.74 17.46 -8.88
CA LEU A 137 3.71 18.04 -8.01
C LEU A 137 4.13 17.94 -6.54
N PRO A 138 3.80 18.91 -5.70
CA PRO A 138 4.08 18.87 -4.27
C PRO A 138 3.10 17.93 -3.54
N ASP A 139 3.53 17.47 -2.38
CA ASP A 139 2.71 16.63 -1.51
C ASP A 139 1.95 17.46 -0.47
N TYR A 140 0.62 17.47 -0.56
CA TYR A 140 -0.21 18.23 0.37
C TYR A 140 -0.10 17.72 1.83
N PHE A 141 0.34 16.49 2.06
CA PHE A 141 0.50 15.95 3.41
C PHE A 141 1.78 16.44 4.08
N THR A 142 2.91 16.33 3.39
CA THR A 142 4.22 16.41 4.06
C THR A 142 5.05 17.63 3.65
N ASP A 143 4.83 18.20 2.45
CA ASP A 143 5.61 19.33 1.99
C ASP A 143 5.30 20.61 2.78
N THR A 144 6.28 21.51 2.81
CA THR A 144 6.15 22.82 3.45
C THR A 144 5.29 23.74 2.60
N THR A 145 4.34 24.42 3.21
CA THR A 145 3.57 25.47 2.52
C THR A 145 4.40 26.73 2.28
N ILE A 146 4.08 27.47 1.23
CA ILE A 146 4.80 28.71 0.84
C ILE A 146 4.67 29.85 1.84
N ASP A 147 3.62 29.83 2.67
CA ASP A 147 3.33 30.88 3.66
C ASP A 147 3.59 30.40 5.10
N GLY A 148 4.14 29.20 5.30
CA GLY A 148 4.41 28.60 6.61
C GLY A 148 3.16 28.14 7.37
N SER A 149 1.98 28.14 6.74
CA SER A 149 0.77 27.57 7.35
C SER A 149 0.88 26.04 7.47
N PRO A 150 0.13 25.38 8.38
CA PRO A 150 0.14 23.95 8.52
C PRO A 150 -0.26 23.25 7.20
N ASN A 151 0.50 22.24 6.79
CA ASN A 151 0.10 21.30 5.73
C ASN A 151 -1.05 20.39 6.19
N ILE A 152 -1.59 19.55 5.29
CA ILE A 152 -2.80 18.80 5.62
C ILE A 152 -2.56 17.79 6.75
N ILE A 153 -1.40 17.12 6.83
CA ILE A 153 -1.15 16.18 7.93
C ILE A 153 -1.21 16.87 9.31
N ASN A 154 -0.70 18.08 9.43
CA ASN A 154 -0.82 18.86 10.65
C ASN A 154 -2.27 19.33 10.91
N GLN A 155 -3.02 19.64 9.85
CA GLN A 155 -4.44 20.03 9.97
C GLN A 155 -5.34 18.85 10.38
N LEU A 156 -4.96 17.59 10.10
CA LEU A 156 -5.74 16.42 10.55
C LEU A 156 -5.95 16.41 12.08
N LEU A 157 -4.94 16.85 12.81
CA LEU A 157 -4.99 16.91 14.29
C LEU A 157 -5.56 18.22 14.83
N ILE A 158 -5.47 19.33 14.08
CA ILE A 158 -6.03 20.63 14.47
C ILE A 158 -7.57 20.60 14.38
N ASP A 159 -8.13 20.03 13.30
CA ASP A 159 -9.57 19.87 13.14
C ASP A 159 -9.89 18.42 12.72
N THR A 160 -10.04 17.58 13.73
CA THR A 160 -10.33 16.15 13.59
C THR A 160 -11.70 15.86 12.99
N SER A 161 -12.61 16.85 12.99
CA SER A 161 -13.98 16.75 12.47
C SER A 161 -14.12 17.15 11.00
N LYS A 162 -13.10 17.83 10.45
CA LYS A 162 -13.11 18.26 9.05
C LYS A 162 -13.13 17.06 8.11
N SER A 163 -14.04 17.09 7.13
CA SER A 163 -14.02 16.16 6.00
C SER A 163 -13.44 16.86 4.79
N TRP A 164 -12.37 16.28 4.22
CA TRP A 164 -11.69 16.77 3.03
C TRP A 164 -12.32 16.19 1.77
N SER A 165 -12.57 17.06 0.79
CA SER A 165 -12.92 16.64 -0.58
C SER A 165 -11.67 16.65 -1.47
N ALA A 166 -11.70 15.89 -2.57
CA ALA A 166 -10.63 15.89 -3.56
C ALA A 166 -10.36 17.30 -4.10
N GLN A 167 -11.43 18.08 -4.37
CA GLN A 167 -11.31 19.45 -4.84
C GLN A 167 -10.55 20.34 -3.84
N GLU A 168 -10.87 20.25 -2.54
CA GLU A 168 -10.19 21.05 -1.49
C GLU A 168 -8.70 20.68 -1.39
N MET A 169 -8.34 19.38 -1.49
CA MET A 169 -6.95 18.95 -1.44
C MET A 169 -6.15 19.49 -2.63
N ILE A 170 -6.70 19.43 -3.84
CA ILE A 170 -6.05 19.96 -5.05
C ILE A 170 -5.95 21.51 -4.99
N GLU A 171 -7.00 22.20 -4.56
CA GLU A 171 -6.95 23.66 -4.39
C GLU A 171 -5.94 24.08 -3.31
N PHE A 172 -5.84 23.32 -2.21
CA PHE A 172 -4.80 23.55 -1.20
C PHE A 172 -3.40 23.42 -1.81
N THR A 173 -3.16 22.36 -2.58
CA THR A 173 -1.89 22.14 -3.30
C THR A 173 -1.55 23.32 -4.20
N LYS A 174 -2.48 23.74 -5.05
CA LYS A 174 -2.29 24.86 -6.01
C LYS A 174 -2.00 26.19 -5.33
N GLN A 175 -2.68 26.47 -4.21
CA GLN A 175 -2.60 27.77 -3.54
C GLN A 175 -1.48 27.85 -2.52
N LYS A 176 -1.10 26.74 -1.91
CA LYS A 176 -0.23 26.72 -0.73
C LYS A 176 1.14 26.09 -0.98
N MET A 177 1.37 25.46 -2.13
CA MET A 177 2.58 24.69 -2.36
C MET A 177 3.25 25.04 -3.68
N LYS A 178 4.50 24.58 -3.86
CA LYS A 178 5.27 24.77 -5.10
C LYS A 178 5.68 23.42 -5.67
N PRO A 179 5.56 23.25 -7.00
CA PRO A 179 6.14 22.11 -7.68
C PRO A 179 7.67 22.05 -7.50
N HIS A 180 8.21 20.83 -7.45
CA HIS A 180 9.64 20.57 -7.23
C HIS A 180 10.47 20.64 -8.52
N PHE A 181 9.95 20.10 -9.62
CA PHE A 181 10.62 20.00 -10.91
C PHE A 181 9.59 19.89 -12.05
N ALA A 182 10.03 20.06 -13.29
CA ALA A 182 9.19 19.85 -14.46
C ALA A 182 8.87 18.35 -14.64
N PRO A 183 7.70 17.98 -15.20
CA PRO A 183 7.29 16.59 -15.37
C PRO A 183 8.38 15.72 -16.02
N GLY A 184 8.61 14.53 -15.47
CA GLY A 184 9.63 13.58 -15.91
C GLY A 184 11.08 13.94 -15.57
N LYS A 185 11.35 15.00 -14.77
CA LYS A 185 12.71 15.48 -14.47
C LYS A 185 13.23 15.10 -13.08
N GLY A 186 12.48 14.32 -12.32
CA GLY A 186 12.87 13.87 -10.99
C GLY A 186 11.86 12.90 -10.40
N TYR A 187 12.07 12.58 -9.15
CA TYR A 187 11.16 11.76 -8.33
C TYR A 187 10.80 12.54 -7.07
N HIS A 188 9.53 12.63 -6.77
CA HIS A 188 9.02 13.17 -5.50
C HIS A 188 7.71 12.47 -5.14
N TYR A 189 7.75 11.65 -4.09
CA TYR A 189 6.57 10.92 -3.62
C TYR A 189 5.50 11.91 -3.16
N THR A 190 4.27 11.79 -3.69
CA THR A 190 3.18 12.70 -3.35
C THR A 190 1.80 12.04 -3.42
N ASP A 191 0.98 12.30 -2.41
CA ASP A 191 -0.42 11.87 -2.37
C ASP A 191 -1.31 12.69 -3.31
N THR A 192 -0.91 13.90 -3.68
CA THR A 192 -1.61 14.75 -4.66
C THR A 192 -1.88 14.03 -5.97
N GLU A 193 -0.91 13.25 -6.46
CA GLU A 193 -1.04 12.47 -7.68
C GLU A 193 -2.13 11.40 -7.58
N TYR A 194 -2.25 10.76 -6.43
CA TYR A 194 -3.22 9.69 -6.22
C TYR A 194 -4.65 10.21 -5.99
N VAL A 195 -4.80 11.46 -5.55
CA VAL A 195 -6.10 12.17 -5.61
C VAL A 195 -6.50 12.41 -7.07
N LEU A 196 -5.57 12.87 -7.92
CA LEU A 196 -5.83 13.09 -9.35
C LEU A 196 -6.14 11.77 -10.07
N LEU A 197 -5.39 10.69 -9.80
CA LEU A 197 -5.67 9.35 -10.35
C LEU A 197 -7.05 8.84 -9.94
N ALA A 198 -7.46 9.04 -8.69
CA ALA A 198 -8.78 8.67 -8.21
C ALA A 198 -9.89 9.45 -8.96
N LEU A 199 -9.72 10.75 -9.18
CA LEU A 199 -10.63 11.57 -9.99
C LEU A 199 -10.70 11.08 -11.45
N ILE A 200 -9.56 10.69 -12.03
CA ILE A 200 -9.51 10.11 -13.39
C ILE A 200 -10.31 8.80 -13.43
N ILE A 201 -10.15 7.91 -12.43
CA ILE A 201 -10.91 6.67 -12.32
C ILE A 201 -12.42 6.97 -12.28
N GLU A 202 -12.85 7.92 -11.45
CA GLU A 202 -14.25 8.30 -11.33
C GLU A 202 -14.82 8.87 -12.66
N ASN A 203 -14.10 9.78 -13.30
CA ASN A 203 -14.55 10.41 -14.54
C ASN A 203 -14.61 9.44 -15.72
N VAL A 204 -13.63 8.55 -15.85
CA VAL A 204 -13.57 7.57 -16.96
C VAL A 204 -14.56 6.43 -16.77
N SER A 205 -14.77 5.99 -15.52
CA SER A 205 -15.67 4.86 -15.24
C SER A 205 -17.12 5.26 -15.01
N GLY A 206 -17.37 6.50 -14.56
CA GLY A 206 -18.69 6.94 -14.10
C GLY A 206 -19.07 6.40 -12.73
N LEU A 207 -18.14 5.75 -12.02
CA LEU A 207 -18.33 5.19 -10.68
C LEU A 207 -17.52 5.99 -9.67
N SER A 208 -17.99 6.13 -8.42
CA SER A 208 -17.12 6.59 -7.34
C SER A 208 -16.02 5.57 -7.08
N LEU A 209 -14.85 6.01 -6.57
CA LEU A 209 -13.67 5.18 -6.37
C LEU A 209 -13.97 3.92 -5.54
N ASP A 210 -14.75 4.07 -4.47
CA ASP A 210 -15.16 2.95 -3.61
C ASP A 210 -16.03 1.94 -4.36
N LYS A 211 -16.94 2.40 -5.25
CA LYS A 211 -17.75 1.53 -6.09
C LYS A 211 -16.92 0.86 -7.18
N PHE A 212 -15.93 1.58 -7.73
CA PHE A 212 -15.00 1.00 -8.70
C PHE A 212 -14.19 -0.13 -8.06
N PHE A 213 -13.59 0.12 -6.90
CA PHE A 213 -12.85 -0.92 -6.16
C PHE A 213 -13.75 -2.11 -5.83
N LYS A 214 -14.97 -1.84 -5.32
CA LYS A 214 -15.92 -2.91 -4.98
C LYS A 214 -16.24 -3.78 -6.20
N GLN A 215 -16.56 -3.18 -7.33
CA GLN A 215 -17.00 -3.89 -8.54
C GLN A 215 -15.86 -4.62 -9.26
N HIS A 216 -14.69 -3.99 -9.34
CA HIS A 216 -13.60 -4.47 -10.19
C HIS A 216 -12.48 -5.16 -9.43
N ILE A 217 -12.38 -4.98 -8.09
CA ILE A 217 -11.33 -5.58 -7.25
C ILE A 217 -11.95 -6.44 -6.16
N PHE A 218 -12.75 -5.85 -5.25
CA PHE A 218 -13.17 -6.56 -4.04
C PHE A 218 -14.09 -7.74 -4.34
N GLN A 219 -15.13 -7.56 -5.16
CA GLN A 219 -16.07 -8.64 -5.48
C GLN A 219 -15.41 -9.78 -6.27
N PRO A 220 -14.65 -9.52 -7.38
CA PRO A 220 -13.98 -10.58 -8.11
C PRO A 220 -12.99 -11.38 -7.27
N LEU A 221 -12.27 -10.72 -6.36
CA LEU A 221 -11.24 -11.33 -5.50
C LEU A 221 -11.78 -11.79 -4.14
N LYS A 222 -13.08 -11.63 -3.87
CA LYS A 222 -13.73 -11.98 -2.60
C LYS A 222 -13.12 -11.28 -1.39
N MET A 223 -12.67 -10.05 -1.55
CA MET A 223 -12.14 -9.18 -0.50
C MET A 223 -13.30 -8.56 0.30
N HIS A 224 -13.96 -9.39 1.09
CA HIS A 224 -15.24 -9.04 1.74
C HIS A 224 -15.09 -8.06 2.92
N SER A 225 -13.89 -7.99 3.50
CA SER A 225 -13.56 -7.10 4.62
C SER A 225 -12.90 -5.78 4.17
N SER A 226 -12.76 -5.55 2.85
CA SER A 226 -12.08 -4.39 2.29
C SER A 226 -13.07 -3.29 1.90
N TYR A 227 -12.71 -2.04 2.19
CA TYR A 227 -13.51 -0.85 1.86
C TYR A 227 -12.67 0.44 1.91
N ILE A 228 -13.20 1.55 1.39
CA ILE A 228 -12.59 2.87 1.54
C ILE A 228 -13.18 3.56 2.77
N ASN A 229 -12.32 3.89 3.72
CA ASN A 229 -12.68 4.57 4.96
C ASN A 229 -13.49 5.85 4.69
N LEU A 230 -14.54 6.07 5.48
CA LEU A 230 -15.45 7.22 5.40
C LEU A 230 -16.22 7.36 4.05
N LYS A 231 -16.07 6.42 3.12
CA LYS A 231 -16.78 6.43 1.83
C LYS A 231 -17.69 5.21 1.64
N SER A 232 -17.28 4.06 2.16
CA SER A 232 -18.04 2.81 2.04
C SER A 232 -17.87 1.94 3.28
N SER A 233 -18.48 0.76 3.27
CA SER A 233 -18.39 -0.23 4.33
C SER A 233 -18.02 -1.58 3.73
N ALA A 234 -17.39 -2.44 4.53
CA ALA A 234 -17.14 -3.81 4.17
C ALA A 234 -18.44 -4.57 3.86
N ILE A 235 -18.35 -5.63 3.07
CA ILE A 235 -19.47 -6.54 2.83
C ILE A 235 -19.75 -7.34 4.11
N ASP A 236 -18.68 -7.76 4.80
CA ASP A 236 -18.73 -8.37 6.11
C ASP A 236 -18.22 -7.39 7.17
N ASN A 237 -19.13 -6.82 7.95
CA ASN A 237 -18.85 -5.84 9.01
C ASN A 237 -18.78 -6.47 10.40
N SER A 238 -18.47 -7.75 10.51
CA SER A 238 -18.54 -8.49 11.78
C SER A 238 -17.44 -8.12 12.79
N LEU A 239 -16.36 -7.47 12.36
CA LEU A 239 -15.21 -7.14 13.20
C LEU A 239 -14.92 -5.65 13.21
N ASP A 240 -14.56 -5.16 14.40
CA ASP A 240 -14.04 -3.80 14.57
C ASP A 240 -12.67 -3.66 13.89
N ILE A 241 -12.40 -2.45 13.39
CA ILE A 241 -11.13 -2.11 12.81
C ILE A 241 -10.04 -2.04 13.89
N ALA A 242 -8.87 -2.62 13.62
CA ALA A 242 -7.73 -2.45 14.49
C ALA A 242 -7.31 -0.98 14.53
N LYS A 243 -7.25 -0.41 15.74
CA LYS A 243 -6.88 0.99 15.94
C LYS A 243 -5.43 1.23 15.58
N PHE A 244 -5.14 2.41 15.02
CA PHE A 244 -3.77 2.85 14.79
C PHE A 244 -3.49 4.18 15.50
N TYR A 245 -2.22 4.42 15.78
CA TYR A 245 -1.78 5.48 16.67
C TYR A 245 -0.63 6.31 16.07
N ALA A 246 -0.55 7.58 16.52
CA ALA A 246 0.64 8.40 16.45
C ALA A 246 1.04 8.72 17.91
N SER A 247 2.20 8.26 18.33
CA SER A 247 2.59 8.22 19.74
C SER A 247 1.48 7.55 20.59
N GLU A 248 0.84 8.26 21.48
CA GLU A 248 -0.27 7.74 22.30
C GLU A 248 -1.67 8.07 21.73
N TYR A 249 -1.75 8.87 20.68
CA TYR A 249 -3.01 9.36 20.13
C TYR A 249 -3.62 8.37 19.15
N GLU A 250 -4.84 7.93 19.43
CA GLU A 250 -5.65 7.10 18.53
C GLU A 250 -6.18 7.94 17.37
N LEU A 251 -5.94 7.52 16.14
CA LEU A 251 -6.28 8.28 14.93
C LEU A 251 -7.42 7.64 14.13
N SER A 252 -7.77 6.39 14.36
CA SER A 252 -8.65 5.60 13.50
C SER A 252 -10.06 6.17 13.35
N SER A 253 -10.51 6.94 14.35
CA SER A 253 -11.87 7.52 14.41
C SER A 253 -11.98 8.92 13.78
N LEU A 254 -10.86 9.51 13.31
CA LEU A 254 -10.83 10.89 12.84
C LEU A 254 -11.53 11.04 11.46
N LYS A 255 -12.47 11.97 11.35
CA LYS A 255 -13.10 12.31 10.06
C LYS A 255 -12.13 12.96 9.10
N SER A 256 -11.11 13.62 9.63
CA SER A 256 -10.04 14.26 8.85
C SER A 256 -9.22 13.27 8.01
N LEU A 257 -9.22 11.96 8.34
CA LEU A 257 -8.65 10.89 7.52
C LEU A 257 -9.33 10.74 6.14
N SER A 258 -10.43 11.45 5.88
CA SER A 258 -10.99 11.57 4.53
C SER A 258 -10.00 12.14 3.51
N ALA A 259 -8.92 12.81 3.97
CA ALA A 259 -7.82 13.28 3.15
C ALA A 259 -6.96 12.15 2.53
N ASP A 260 -6.98 10.94 3.10
CA ASP A 260 -6.21 9.79 2.58
C ASP A 260 -6.78 9.23 1.27
N TRP A 261 -8.05 9.14 1.16
CA TRP A 261 -8.87 8.69 0.01
C TRP A 261 -8.15 7.74 -0.97
N GLY A 262 -7.86 8.19 -2.23
CA GLY A 262 -7.24 7.36 -3.27
C GLY A 262 -5.75 7.04 -3.02
N GLY A 263 -5.08 7.78 -2.15
CA GLY A 263 -3.68 7.59 -1.78
C GLY A 263 -3.47 6.69 -0.57
N GLY A 264 -4.46 6.65 0.37
CA GLY A 264 -4.27 6.01 1.66
C GLY A 264 -5.52 5.46 2.34
N GLY A 265 -6.72 5.63 1.76
CA GLY A 265 -7.98 5.40 2.46
C GLY A 265 -8.49 3.96 2.55
N LEU A 266 -7.74 2.96 2.09
CA LEU A 266 -8.16 1.55 2.16
C LEU A 266 -8.07 1.02 3.58
N VAL A 267 -9.14 0.36 4.00
CA VAL A 267 -9.19 -0.54 5.15
C VAL A 267 -9.31 -1.96 4.62
N SER A 268 -8.48 -2.89 5.10
CA SER A 268 -8.45 -4.27 4.60
C SER A 268 -7.91 -5.24 5.65
N THR A 269 -7.92 -6.54 5.36
CA THR A 269 -7.28 -7.59 6.14
C THR A 269 -6.03 -8.10 5.47
N THR A 270 -5.14 -8.75 6.21
CA THR A 270 -3.95 -9.40 5.64
C THR A 270 -4.31 -10.43 4.57
N GLN A 271 -5.39 -11.16 4.75
CA GLN A 271 -5.87 -12.18 3.82
C GLN A 271 -6.34 -11.56 2.50
N ASP A 272 -7.18 -10.52 2.57
CA ASP A 272 -7.67 -9.80 1.39
C ASP A 272 -6.49 -9.19 0.59
N LEU A 273 -5.53 -8.58 1.30
CA LEU A 273 -4.33 -7.97 0.68
C LEU A 273 -3.45 -9.00 -0.02
N ILE A 274 -3.18 -10.15 0.61
CA ILE A 274 -2.40 -11.23 -0.04
C ILE A 274 -3.15 -11.76 -1.26
N GLY A 275 -4.47 -11.96 -1.15
CA GLY A 275 -5.31 -12.35 -2.28
C GLY A 275 -5.22 -11.37 -3.45
N PHE A 276 -5.24 -10.07 -3.17
CA PHE A 276 -5.05 -9.01 -4.17
C PHE A 276 -3.66 -9.09 -4.84
N LEU A 277 -2.58 -9.15 -4.06
CA LEU A 277 -1.23 -9.16 -4.61
C LEU A 277 -0.94 -10.44 -5.40
N LYS A 278 -1.47 -11.58 -4.93
CA LYS A 278 -1.40 -12.85 -5.67
C LYS A 278 -2.12 -12.73 -7.02
N ALA A 279 -3.35 -12.23 -7.04
CA ALA A 279 -4.11 -12.02 -8.27
C ALA A 279 -3.43 -11.04 -9.23
N PHE A 280 -2.79 -10.00 -8.72
CA PHE A 280 -1.98 -9.08 -9.52
C PHE A 280 -0.78 -9.78 -10.17
N ASN A 281 -0.02 -10.58 -9.40
CA ASN A 281 1.15 -11.31 -9.90
C ASN A 281 0.80 -12.43 -10.87
N GLU A 282 -0.38 -13.03 -10.74
CA GLU A 282 -0.89 -14.12 -11.59
C GLU A 282 -1.66 -13.64 -12.83
N ASP A 283 -1.65 -12.32 -13.12
CA ASP A 283 -2.33 -11.72 -14.27
C ASP A 283 -3.87 -11.89 -14.26
N LEU A 284 -4.47 -12.03 -13.07
CA LEU A 284 -5.92 -12.27 -12.90
C LEU A 284 -6.75 -10.99 -12.82
N ILE A 285 -6.12 -9.85 -12.54
CA ILE A 285 -6.82 -8.57 -12.35
C ILE A 285 -6.46 -7.52 -13.41
N VAL A 286 -5.28 -7.59 -13.95
CA VAL A 286 -4.80 -6.85 -15.13
C VAL A 286 -4.08 -7.81 -16.06
N THR A 287 -3.97 -7.48 -17.35
CA THR A 287 -3.20 -8.30 -18.29
C THR A 287 -1.72 -8.32 -17.93
N LYS A 288 -1.01 -9.39 -18.34
CA LYS A 288 0.45 -9.49 -18.18
C LYS A 288 1.18 -8.30 -18.78
N GLU A 289 0.74 -7.82 -19.94
CA GLU A 289 1.32 -6.66 -20.60
C GLU A 289 1.22 -5.43 -19.70
N THR A 290 0.02 -5.13 -19.20
CA THR A 290 -0.21 -4.00 -18.29
C THR A 290 0.56 -4.14 -16.98
N ARG A 291 0.60 -5.34 -16.38
CA ARG A 291 1.40 -5.57 -15.16
C ARG A 291 2.89 -5.32 -15.39
N LEU A 292 3.44 -5.74 -16.53
CA LEU A 292 4.85 -5.51 -16.85
C LEU A 292 5.15 -4.01 -17.09
N GLU A 293 4.23 -3.27 -17.72
CA GLU A 293 4.35 -1.80 -17.83
C GLU A 293 4.29 -1.13 -16.46
N MET A 294 3.43 -1.61 -15.55
CA MET A 294 3.37 -1.09 -14.17
C MET A 294 4.67 -1.32 -13.39
N GLN A 295 5.50 -2.24 -13.82
CA GLN A 295 6.83 -2.52 -13.28
C GLN A 295 7.96 -1.76 -14.01
N ASN A 296 7.66 -0.67 -14.68
CA ASN A 296 8.66 0.25 -15.21
C ASN A 296 9.26 1.06 -14.04
N TRP A 297 10.47 0.71 -13.62
CA TRP A 297 11.07 1.19 -12.39
C TRP A 297 11.85 2.50 -12.57
N VAL A 298 11.64 3.47 -11.67
CA VAL A 298 12.50 4.64 -11.46
C VAL A 298 13.15 4.56 -10.08
N ASN A 299 14.31 5.17 -9.93
CA ASN A 299 15.00 5.21 -8.64
C ASN A 299 14.24 6.10 -7.66
N GLU A 300 13.82 5.57 -6.53
CA GLU A 300 13.23 6.30 -5.41
C GLU A 300 14.34 6.75 -4.44
N THR A 301 15.12 5.80 -3.94
CA THR A 301 16.28 6.01 -3.09
C THR A 301 17.20 4.79 -3.14
N LYS A 302 18.34 4.80 -2.40
CA LYS A 302 19.26 3.65 -2.34
C LYS A 302 18.50 2.37 -1.96
N GLY A 303 18.52 1.38 -2.85
CA GLY A 303 17.87 0.08 -2.64
C GLY A 303 16.35 0.06 -2.84
N MET A 304 15.74 1.17 -3.24
CA MET A 304 14.30 1.25 -3.51
C MET A 304 14.03 1.87 -4.87
N GLU A 305 13.17 1.24 -5.64
CA GLU A 305 12.68 1.70 -6.93
C GLU A 305 11.15 1.75 -6.90
N TYR A 306 10.56 2.68 -7.64
CA TYR A 306 9.12 2.86 -7.74
C TYR A 306 8.61 2.60 -9.15
N GLY A 307 7.58 1.80 -9.29
CA GLY A 307 6.84 1.58 -10.52
C GLY A 307 5.51 2.34 -10.51
N PHE A 308 4.48 1.80 -11.12
CA PHE A 308 3.14 2.40 -11.11
C PHE A 308 2.36 1.92 -9.89
N GLY A 309 2.47 2.66 -8.80
CA GLY A 309 1.81 2.34 -7.53
C GLY A 309 2.39 1.14 -6.78
N ILE A 310 3.59 0.71 -7.14
CA ILE A 310 4.26 -0.46 -6.57
C ILE A 310 5.73 -0.16 -6.36
N ARG A 311 6.31 -0.67 -5.27
CA ARG A 311 7.73 -0.56 -4.95
C ARG A 311 8.47 -1.86 -5.21
N LYS A 312 9.76 -1.72 -5.54
CA LYS A 312 10.73 -2.80 -5.50
C LYS A 312 11.83 -2.43 -4.51
N VAL A 313 12.11 -3.32 -3.56
CA VAL A 313 13.15 -3.14 -2.54
C VAL A 313 14.20 -4.24 -2.72
N SER A 314 15.47 -3.85 -2.83
CA SER A 314 16.62 -4.76 -2.84
C SER A 314 17.16 -4.85 -1.42
N ILE A 315 17.05 -6.03 -0.79
CA ILE A 315 17.37 -6.21 0.64
C ILE A 315 18.86 -5.96 0.89
N ASP A 316 19.75 -6.43 0.01
CA ASP A 316 21.19 -6.21 0.09
C ASP A 316 21.55 -4.73 0.20
N LYS A 317 20.95 -3.90 -0.65
CA LYS A 317 21.22 -2.46 -0.69
C LYS A 317 20.61 -1.70 0.48
N LEU A 318 19.47 -2.20 1.03
CA LEU A 318 18.78 -1.59 2.16
C LEU A 318 19.47 -1.90 3.49
N THR A 319 19.93 -3.16 3.67
CA THR A 319 20.47 -3.68 4.93
C THR A 319 21.99 -3.75 4.95
N GLU A 320 22.67 -3.53 3.82
CA GLU A 320 24.13 -3.67 3.62
C GLU A 320 24.62 -5.09 3.95
N THR A 321 23.79 -6.10 3.65
CA THR A 321 24.10 -7.53 3.83
C THR A 321 24.20 -8.21 2.48
N GLU A 322 24.85 -9.37 2.41
CA GLU A 322 24.82 -10.21 1.23
C GLU A 322 23.47 -10.94 1.16
N SER A 323 22.62 -10.53 0.21
CA SER A 323 21.31 -11.13 -0.05
C SER A 323 20.89 -10.80 -1.48
N ASP A 324 20.31 -11.73 -2.21
CA ASP A 324 19.72 -11.48 -3.53
C ASP A 324 18.19 -11.29 -3.48
N LEU A 325 17.63 -11.29 -2.26
CA LEU A 325 16.20 -11.18 -2.06
C LEU A 325 15.69 -9.78 -2.42
N GLN A 326 14.55 -9.78 -3.07
CA GLN A 326 13.80 -8.57 -3.44
C GLN A 326 12.39 -8.65 -2.88
N LEU A 327 11.85 -7.49 -2.54
CA LEU A 327 10.45 -7.33 -2.18
C LEU A 327 9.77 -6.50 -3.26
N ILE A 328 8.59 -6.95 -3.70
CA ILE A 328 7.72 -6.24 -4.65
C ILE A 328 6.37 -6.04 -3.96
N GLY A 329 5.91 -4.79 -3.86
CA GLY A 329 4.68 -4.48 -3.15
C GLY A 329 4.64 -3.03 -2.68
N HIS A 330 4.11 -2.79 -1.48
CA HIS A 330 4.07 -1.44 -0.90
C HIS A 330 4.03 -1.49 0.64
N SER A 331 4.44 -0.39 1.26
CA SER A 331 4.26 -0.14 2.70
C SER A 331 3.42 1.10 2.93
N GLY A 332 2.81 1.23 4.11
CA GLY A 332 2.01 2.37 4.51
C GLY A 332 2.51 3.04 5.79
N SER A 333 2.13 4.29 5.98
CA SER A 333 2.54 5.11 7.13
C SER A 333 2.05 4.57 8.48
N THR A 334 1.00 3.76 8.52
CA THR A 334 0.51 3.05 9.73
C THR A 334 1.37 1.84 10.10
N ALA A 335 2.60 1.74 9.58
CA ALA A 335 3.45 0.55 9.63
C ALA A 335 2.77 -0.69 9.03
N SER A 336 1.86 -0.48 8.09
CA SER A 336 1.24 -1.52 7.27
C SER A 336 2.16 -1.89 6.11
N PHE A 337 2.04 -3.12 5.63
CA PHE A 337 2.82 -3.62 4.51
C PHE A 337 2.12 -4.74 3.77
N LEU A 338 2.46 -4.83 2.48
CA LEU A 338 2.07 -5.91 1.57
C LEU A 338 3.22 -6.16 0.62
N TRP A 339 3.90 -7.29 0.75
CA TRP A 339 5.09 -7.64 -0.01
C TRP A 339 5.03 -9.04 -0.59
N TYR A 340 5.65 -9.21 -1.75
CA TYR A 340 5.98 -10.49 -2.36
C TYR A 340 7.49 -10.59 -2.54
N CYS A 341 8.08 -11.69 -2.10
CA CYS A 341 9.48 -12.05 -2.34
C CYS A 341 9.54 -13.15 -3.42
N PRO A 342 9.90 -12.82 -4.69
CA PRO A 342 9.88 -13.78 -5.78
C PRO A 342 10.85 -14.95 -5.58
N GLN A 343 12.03 -14.69 -5.00
CA GLN A 343 13.07 -15.71 -4.82
C GLN A 343 12.64 -16.82 -3.86
N LEU A 344 11.81 -16.50 -2.89
CA LEU A 344 11.28 -17.43 -1.89
C LEU A 344 9.84 -17.87 -2.16
N ASP A 345 9.16 -17.25 -3.12
CA ASP A 345 7.71 -17.39 -3.35
C ASP A 345 6.90 -17.13 -2.06
N ILE A 346 7.22 -16.04 -1.37
CA ILE A 346 6.60 -15.66 -0.09
C ILE A 346 5.82 -14.36 -0.26
N TYR A 347 4.55 -14.37 0.19
CA TYR A 347 3.73 -13.20 0.41
C TYR A 347 3.72 -12.86 1.90
N ILE A 348 3.92 -11.60 2.23
CA ILE A 348 3.88 -11.11 3.61
C ILE A 348 2.99 -9.87 3.67
N SER A 349 1.98 -9.88 4.53
CA SER A 349 1.13 -8.72 4.81
C SER A 349 0.97 -8.54 6.31
N GLY A 350 0.85 -7.29 6.74
CA GLY A 350 0.65 -7.00 8.15
C GLY A 350 0.65 -5.51 8.47
N THR A 351 0.59 -5.24 9.77
CA THR A 351 0.68 -3.89 10.33
C THR A 351 1.17 -3.95 11.77
N LEU A 352 1.83 -2.88 12.22
CA LEU A 352 2.11 -2.62 13.63
C LEU A 352 1.22 -1.50 14.19
N ASN A 353 0.30 -0.96 13.38
CA ASN A 353 -0.70 0.04 13.75
C ASN A 353 -0.13 1.28 14.46
N GLN A 354 1.09 1.68 14.11
CA GLN A 354 1.80 2.80 14.72
C GLN A 354 2.60 3.58 13.66
N LEU A 355 2.39 4.91 13.59
CA LEU A 355 3.03 5.74 12.55
C LEU A 355 4.56 5.70 12.64
N GLU A 356 5.12 5.73 13.84
CA GLU A 356 6.57 5.73 14.06
C GLU A 356 7.23 4.36 13.84
N ALA A 357 6.45 3.29 13.64
CA ALA A 357 6.94 1.92 13.52
C ALA A 357 7.22 1.47 12.07
N SER A 358 7.19 2.36 11.07
CA SER A 358 7.39 1.97 9.66
C SER A 358 8.76 1.32 9.43
N LYS A 359 9.83 1.79 10.13
CA LYS A 359 11.14 1.16 10.07
C LYS A 359 11.16 -0.22 10.73
N SER A 360 10.53 -0.37 11.89
CA SER A 360 10.36 -1.64 12.59
C SER A 360 9.62 -2.67 11.72
N ALA A 361 8.55 -2.25 11.04
CA ALA A 361 7.81 -3.12 10.13
C ALA A 361 8.69 -3.65 8.99
N MET A 362 9.56 -2.82 8.39
CA MET A 362 10.48 -3.27 7.34
C MET A 362 11.55 -4.23 7.90
N ILE A 363 12.10 -3.95 9.09
CA ILE A 363 13.05 -4.84 9.76
C ILE A 363 12.39 -6.19 10.05
N LEU A 364 11.16 -6.20 10.58
CA LEU A 364 10.39 -7.41 10.84
C LEU A 364 10.24 -8.26 9.58
N VAL A 365 9.88 -7.65 8.43
CA VAL A 365 9.77 -8.35 7.15
C VAL A 365 11.11 -8.96 6.74
N CYS A 366 12.21 -8.23 6.83
CA CYS A 366 13.55 -8.73 6.48
C CYS A 366 13.97 -9.91 7.37
N GLU A 367 13.74 -9.83 8.68
CA GLU A 367 14.09 -10.93 9.61
C GLU A 367 13.22 -12.18 9.38
N ILE A 368 11.92 -12.01 9.03
CA ILE A 368 11.05 -13.12 8.64
C ILE A 368 11.62 -13.84 7.41
N LEU A 369 12.02 -13.09 6.37
CA LEU A 369 12.61 -13.68 5.16
C LEU A 369 13.89 -14.42 5.46
N LYS A 370 14.77 -13.89 6.31
CA LYS A 370 16.01 -14.60 6.75
C LYS A 370 15.70 -15.92 7.47
N ILE A 371 14.68 -15.96 8.34
CA ILE A 371 14.26 -17.19 9.00
C ILE A 371 13.81 -18.23 7.96
N ILE A 372 13.05 -17.82 6.97
CA ILE A 372 12.51 -18.72 5.95
C ILE A 372 13.60 -19.18 4.97
N GLU A 373 14.55 -18.32 4.62
CA GLU A 373 15.68 -18.62 3.73
C GLU A 373 16.64 -19.66 4.35
N ASN A 374 16.84 -19.62 5.67
CA ASN A 374 17.77 -20.49 6.39
C ASN A 374 17.18 -21.88 6.77
N LYS A 375 15.91 -22.13 6.47
CA LYS A 375 15.21 -23.38 6.78
C LYS A 375 14.62 -24.07 5.57
#